data_0104972b868ee3b6a58960cfc7bb29f3
#
_entry.id   0104972b868ee3b6a58960cfc7bb29f3
#
_cell.length_a   1.000
_cell.length_b   1.000
_cell.length_c   1.000
_cell.angle_alpha   90.00
_cell.angle_beta   90.00
_cell.angle_gamma   90.00
#
_symmetry.space_group_name_H-M   'P 1'
#
loop_
_entity.id
_entity.type
_entity.pdbx_description
1 polymer ?
#
loop_
_entity_poly.entity_id
_entity_poly.type
_entity_poly.pdbx_seq_one_letter_code
_entity_poly.pdbx_strand_id
1 'polypeptide(L)'
;QAAIDIPGAFKAQIERLTSVTSRQIDLFGTPLLSADMVRDASIKRTPDIRFRPIFNQWACAVEIEYKADPLNNRQIANLLHAAGRIVGVGDSRPEKGGGSILGKCGKWRICGENDPEYVSITQNQGRAAQQKAYDNPTAYDEETEELLAWFEQEVLRRKNKPSAAKPASKRKAEVVNLTGGDGVFG
;
A
#
# COMPACT_ATOMS: atom_id res chain seq x y z
N GLN A 1 -14.88 -2.59 10.79
CA GLN A 1 -14.09 -2.35 12.01
C GLN A 1 -14.73 -1.28 12.89
N ALA A 2 -15.07 -0.09 12.38
CA ALA A 2 -15.73 0.98 13.16
C ALA A 2 -17.01 0.54 13.88
N ALA A 3 -17.71 -0.47 13.37
CA ALA A 3 -18.89 -1.04 14.01
C ALA A 3 -18.59 -1.71 15.37
N ILE A 4 -17.35 -2.14 15.60
CA ILE A 4 -16.94 -2.75 16.88
C ILE A 4 -16.85 -1.69 17.98
N ASP A 5 -16.45 -0.48 17.60
CA ASP A 5 -16.22 0.63 18.52
C ASP A 5 -17.48 1.45 18.81
N ILE A 6 -18.61 1.13 18.15
CA ILE A 6 -19.91 1.80 18.35
C ILE A 6 -20.85 0.88 19.13
N PRO A 7 -21.33 1.28 20.30
CA PRO A 7 -22.28 0.48 21.07
C PRO A 7 -23.55 0.16 20.27
N GLY A 8 -23.93 -1.11 20.23
CA GLY A 8 -25.11 -1.57 19.51
C GLY A 8 -24.94 -1.78 18.00
N ALA A 9 -23.75 -1.55 17.44
CA ALA A 9 -23.46 -1.85 16.05
C ALA A 9 -22.73 -3.20 15.93
N PHE A 10 -23.30 -4.13 15.18
CA PHE A 10 -22.69 -5.44 14.95
C PHE A 10 -22.02 -5.46 13.57
N LYS A 11 -20.72 -5.71 13.53
CA LYS A 11 -19.91 -5.76 12.30
C LYS A 11 -20.56 -6.61 11.20
N ALA A 12 -20.95 -7.85 11.51
CA ALA A 12 -21.55 -8.77 10.54
C ALA A 12 -22.91 -8.27 10.02
N GLN A 13 -23.64 -7.49 10.77
CA GLN A 13 -24.90 -6.89 10.37
C GLN A 13 -24.64 -5.73 9.40
N ILE A 14 -23.72 -4.83 9.74
CA ILE A 14 -23.34 -3.72 8.87
C ILE A 14 -22.80 -4.22 7.53
N GLU A 15 -21.92 -5.23 7.52
CA GLU A 15 -21.37 -5.84 6.30
C GLU A 15 -22.44 -6.42 5.36
N ARG A 16 -23.56 -6.92 5.91
CA ARG A 16 -24.68 -7.43 5.09
C ARG A 16 -25.61 -6.33 4.57
N LEU A 17 -25.62 -5.20 5.23
CA LEU A 17 -26.57 -4.12 4.96
C LEU A 17 -25.97 -2.98 4.16
N THR A 18 -24.64 -2.97 3.96
CA THR A 18 -23.91 -1.92 3.25
C THR A 18 -23.00 -2.50 2.20
N SER A 19 -22.88 -1.81 1.08
CA SER A 19 -21.92 -2.13 0.01
C SER A 19 -21.34 -0.86 -0.59
N VAL A 20 -20.10 -0.93 -1.07
CA VAL A 20 -19.49 0.12 -1.89
C VAL A 20 -19.74 -0.25 -3.35
N THR A 21 -20.35 0.65 -4.09
CA THR A 21 -20.78 0.39 -5.46
C THR A 21 -19.63 0.16 -6.42
N SER A 22 -18.54 0.92 -6.25
CA SER A 22 -17.39 0.86 -7.14
C SER A 22 -16.23 0.03 -6.56
N ARG A 23 -15.64 -0.82 -7.39
CA ARG A 23 -14.39 -1.55 -7.05
C ARG A 23 -13.16 -0.66 -7.14
N GLN A 24 -13.22 0.37 -7.96
CA GLN A 24 -12.13 1.34 -8.15
C GLN A 24 -12.66 2.72 -7.78
N ILE A 25 -11.95 3.38 -6.91
CA ILE A 25 -12.26 4.72 -6.43
C ILE A 25 -11.10 5.61 -6.84
N ASP A 26 -11.40 6.70 -7.54
CA ASP A 26 -10.39 7.69 -7.90
C ASP A 26 -9.92 8.41 -6.64
N LEU A 27 -8.61 8.33 -6.41
CA LEU A 27 -7.93 9.04 -5.34
C LEU A 27 -7.31 10.30 -5.91
N PHE A 28 -7.65 11.44 -5.35
CA PHE A 28 -7.04 12.74 -5.62
C PHE A 28 -6.04 13.05 -4.51
N GLY A 29 -4.91 13.64 -4.89
CA GLY A 29 -3.82 13.96 -3.98
C GLY A 29 -2.48 13.80 -4.70
N THR A 30 -1.49 14.61 -4.35
CA THR A 30 -0.14 14.50 -4.91
C THR A 30 0.71 13.62 -4.00
N PRO A 31 1.22 12.48 -4.48
CA PRO A 31 2.07 11.61 -3.68
C PRO A 31 3.46 12.20 -3.47
N LEU A 32 3.99 12.05 -2.27
CA LEU A 32 5.39 12.18 -1.93
C LEU A 32 5.98 10.77 -1.78
N LEU A 33 7.27 10.64 -2.03
CA LEU A 33 7.97 9.37 -1.88
C LEU A 33 8.55 9.23 -0.48
N SER A 34 8.23 8.14 0.20
CA SER A 34 8.87 7.74 1.46
C SER A 34 9.64 6.45 1.25
N ALA A 35 10.81 6.38 1.83
CA ALA A 35 11.66 5.20 1.85
C ALA A 35 11.82 4.71 3.29
N ASP A 36 11.29 3.53 3.58
CA ASP A 36 11.40 2.92 4.90
C ASP A 36 12.30 1.69 4.86
N MET A 37 13.24 1.61 5.79
CA MET A 37 13.98 0.38 6.02
C MET A 37 13.12 -0.57 6.86
N VAL A 38 12.70 -1.66 6.26
CA VAL A 38 11.92 -2.70 6.92
C VAL A 38 12.74 -3.98 7.04
N ARG A 39 12.39 -4.82 7.99
CA ARG A 39 12.96 -6.17 8.11
C ARG A 39 11.96 -7.17 7.56
N ASP A 40 12.41 -8.03 6.67
CA ASP A 40 11.59 -9.12 6.16
C ASP A 40 11.08 -10.00 7.33
N ALA A 41 9.85 -10.48 7.20
CA ALA A 41 9.24 -11.38 8.18
C ALA A 41 9.87 -12.79 8.21
N SER A 42 10.81 -13.07 7.30
CA SER A 42 11.54 -14.33 7.27
C SER A 42 12.43 -14.53 8.52
N ILE A 43 12.83 -15.78 8.77
CA ILE A 43 13.73 -16.16 9.88
C ILE A 43 15.04 -15.34 9.86
N LYS A 44 15.53 -14.98 8.68
CA LYS A 44 16.78 -14.23 8.51
C LYS A 44 16.65 -12.73 8.79
N ARG A 45 15.44 -12.19 8.85
CA ARG A 45 15.15 -10.75 9.09
C ARG A 45 16.04 -9.81 8.26
N THR A 46 16.24 -10.16 6.98
CA THR A 46 17.05 -9.37 6.07
C THR A 46 16.47 -7.97 5.95
N PRO A 47 17.30 -6.90 6.07
CA PRO A 47 16.83 -5.55 5.84
C PRO A 47 16.44 -5.37 4.36
N ASP A 48 15.32 -4.69 4.15
CA ASP A 48 14.76 -4.39 2.84
C ASP A 48 14.31 -2.93 2.82
N ILE A 49 14.48 -2.24 1.70
CA ILE A 49 14.02 -0.86 1.54
C ILE A 49 12.70 -0.89 0.81
N ARG A 50 11.67 -0.30 1.41
CA ARG A 50 10.35 -0.17 0.80
C ARG A 50 10.04 1.27 0.50
N PHE A 51 9.76 1.52 -0.75
CA PHE A 51 9.25 2.79 -1.22
C PHE A 51 7.73 2.81 -1.14
N ARG A 52 7.16 3.88 -0.57
CA ARG A 52 5.73 4.06 -0.42
C ARG A 52 5.32 5.47 -0.80
N PRO A 53 4.17 5.63 -1.47
CA PRO A 53 3.59 6.97 -1.64
C PRO A 53 2.95 7.44 -0.33
N ILE A 54 3.24 8.66 0.06
CA ILE A 54 2.58 9.36 1.16
C ILE A 54 1.79 10.53 0.58
N PHE A 55 0.53 10.65 1.00
CA PHE A 55 -0.34 11.76 0.62
C PHE A 55 -0.57 12.65 1.85
N ASN A 56 -0.04 13.87 1.82
CA ASN A 56 -0.30 14.85 2.89
C ASN A 56 -1.76 15.30 2.91
N GLN A 57 -2.34 15.43 1.73
CA GLN A 57 -3.74 15.73 1.52
C GLN A 57 -4.28 14.79 0.46
N TRP A 58 -5.48 14.29 0.67
CA TRP A 58 -6.13 13.41 -0.29
C TRP A 58 -7.65 13.54 -0.20
N ALA A 59 -8.31 13.26 -1.30
CA ALA A 59 -9.77 13.22 -1.38
C ALA A 59 -10.21 12.07 -2.30
N CYS A 60 -11.40 11.55 -2.05
CA CYS A 60 -12.06 10.63 -2.96
C CYS A 60 -13.57 10.77 -2.83
N ALA A 61 -14.30 10.39 -3.87
CA ALA A 61 -15.74 10.23 -3.83
C ALA A 61 -16.07 8.75 -3.72
N VAL A 62 -16.90 8.38 -2.75
CA VAL A 62 -17.32 6.99 -2.51
C VAL A 62 -18.82 6.91 -2.50
N GLU A 63 -19.36 6.04 -3.31
CA GLU A 63 -20.79 5.73 -3.35
C GLU A 63 -21.07 4.50 -2.50
N ILE A 64 -21.98 4.64 -1.54
CA ILE A 64 -22.34 3.59 -0.60
C ILE A 64 -23.83 3.29 -0.71
N GLU A 65 -24.14 2.07 -1.08
CA GLU A 65 -25.51 1.53 -1.02
C GLU A 65 -25.76 0.91 0.34
N TYR A 66 -26.94 1.11 0.89
CA TYR A 66 -27.35 0.49 2.13
C TYR A 66 -28.85 0.18 2.15
N LYS A 67 -29.27 -0.79 2.96
CA LYS A 67 -30.68 -1.14 3.14
C LYS A 67 -31.33 -0.16 4.11
N ALA A 68 -32.28 0.63 3.62
CA ALA A 68 -32.89 1.74 4.32
C ALA A 68 -33.78 1.34 5.52
N ASP A 69 -34.29 0.10 5.53
CA ASP A 69 -35.22 -0.33 6.58
C ASP A 69 -34.56 -0.54 7.95
N PRO A 70 -33.40 -1.23 8.07
CA PRO A 70 -32.68 -1.32 9.34
C PRO A 70 -31.67 -0.18 9.55
N LEU A 71 -31.31 0.59 8.52
CA LEU A 71 -30.33 1.67 8.58
C LEU A 71 -30.90 2.97 8.02
N ASN A 72 -30.50 4.09 8.59
CA ASN A 72 -30.82 5.41 8.07
C ASN A 72 -29.56 6.24 7.80
N ASN A 73 -29.70 7.33 7.05
CA ASN A 73 -28.61 8.20 6.64
C ASN A 73 -27.75 8.67 7.83
N ARG A 74 -28.40 8.99 8.96
CA ARG A 74 -27.70 9.47 10.16
C ARG A 74 -26.81 8.39 10.78
N GLN A 75 -27.28 7.14 10.79
CA GLN A 75 -26.51 6.02 11.31
C GLN A 75 -25.31 5.73 10.40
N ILE A 76 -25.47 5.77 9.06
CA ILE A 76 -24.38 5.63 8.11
C ILE A 76 -23.38 6.78 8.28
N ALA A 77 -23.83 8.02 8.38
CA ALA A 77 -22.93 9.16 8.59
C ALA A 77 -22.14 9.05 9.91
N ASN A 78 -22.78 8.62 10.99
CA ASN A 78 -22.09 8.39 12.27
C ASN A 78 -21.06 7.26 12.17
N LEU A 79 -21.39 6.15 11.48
CA LEU A 79 -20.49 5.04 11.25
C LEU A 79 -19.25 5.47 10.44
N LEU A 80 -19.46 6.23 9.38
CA LEU A 80 -18.39 6.76 8.55
C LEU A 80 -17.53 7.77 9.33
N HIS A 81 -18.13 8.63 10.14
CA HIS A 81 -17.39 9.56 10.99
C HIS A 81 -16.49 8.83 11.98
N ALA A 82 -17.00 7.80 12.64
CA ALA A 82 -16.21 6.96 13.53
C ALA A 82 -15.10 6.21 12.76
N ALA A 83 -15.41 5.67 11.57
CA ALA A 83 -14.44 5.00 10.73
C ALA A 83 -13.26 5.91 10.35
N GLY A 84 -13.54 7.15 9.99
CA GLY A 84 -12.50 8.12 9.63
C GLY A 84 -11.58 8.53 10.78
N ARG A 85 -12.12 8.60 12.00
CA ARG A 85 -11.36 9.03 13.18
C ARG A 85 -10.62 7.91 13.90
N ILE A 86 -11.25 6.74 14.01
CA ILE A 86 -10.77 5.64 14.87
C ILE A 86 -10.05 4.59 14.04
N VAL A 87 -10.61 4.22 12.90
CA VAL A 87 -10.06 3.16 12.05
C VAL A 87 -9.04 3.71 11.07
N GLY A 88 -9.43 4.74 10.29
CA GLY A 88 -8.60 5.32 9.25
C GLY A 88 -8.44 4.42 8.01
N VAL A 89 -7.54 4.82 7.10
CA VAL A 89 -7.21 4.12 5.86
C VAL A 89 -5.69 4.08 5.64
N GLY A 90 -5.20 3.08 4.93
CA GLY A 90 -3.77 2.94 4.62
C GLY A 90 -2.96 2.19 5.69
N ASP A 91 -1.64 2.14 5.48
CA ASP A 91 -0.74 1.31 6.29
C ASP A 91 -0.51 1.84 7.70
N SER A 92 -0.43 3.16 7.85
CA SER A 92 -0.15 3.85 9.13
C SER A 92 -1.43 4.38 9.79
N ARG A 93 -2.56 3.72 9.55
CA ARG A 93 -3.85 4.12 10.10
C ARG A 93 -3.95 3.92 11.62
N PRO A 94 -4.83 4.67 12.31
CA PRO A 94 -4.97 4.61 13.76
C PRO A 94 -5.19 3.21 14.32
N GLU A 95 -5.99 2.38 13.66
CA GLU A 95 -6.27 1.00 14.08
C GLU A 95 -5.01 0.13 14.22
N LYS A 96 -3.99 0.35 13.39
CA LYS A 96 -2.74 -0.44 13.41
C LYS A 96 -1.67 0.12 14.34
N GLY A 97 -1.81 1.35 14.78
CA GLY A 97 -0.78 2.06 15.53
C GLY A 97 -1.02 2.07 17.03
N GLY A 98 -0.38 1.21 17.76
CA GLY A 98 -0.28 1.31 19.22
C GLY A 98 0.71 2.39 19.65
N GLY A 99 0.32 3.68 19.66
CA GLY A 99 1.08 4.76 20.31
C GLY A 99 2.33 5.29 19.60
N SER A 100 2.71 4.74 18.47
CA SER A 100 3.83 5.19 17.63
C SER A 100 3.39 6.26 16.61
N ILE A 101 4.33 6.76 15.81
CA ILE A 101 4.10 7.55 14.59
C ILE A 101 3.09 6.83 13.66
N LEU A 102 3.12 5.52 13.64
CA LEU A 102 2.09 4.63 13.12
C LEU A 102 0.77 4.93 13.86
N GLY A 103 -0.26 5.34 13.17
CA GLY A 103 -1.57 5.69 13.75
C GLY A 103 -1.91 7.18 13.71
N LYS A 104 -1.00 8.00 13.21
CA LYS A 104 -1.27 9.43 12.95
C LYS A 104 -1.81 9.67 11.54
N CYS A 105 -1.49 8.79 10.59
CA CYS A 105 -1.88 8.92 9.19
C CYS A 105 -3.24 8.28 8.90
N GLY A 106 -3.79 8.56 7.73
CA GLY A 106 -4.99 7.91 7.22
C GLY A 106 -6.30 8.28 7.92
N LYS A 107 -6.32 9.28 8.79
CA LYS A 107 -7.58 9.86 9.29
C LYS A 107 -8.27 10.62 8.17
N TRP A 108 -9.59 10.56 8.17
CA TRP A 108 -10.39 11.24 7.17
C TRP A 108 -11.70 11.75 7.76
N ARG A 109 -12.34 12.66 7.06
CA ARG A 109 -13.66 13.22 7.40
C ARG A 109 -14.59 13.16 6.20
N ILE A 110 -15.87 13.11 6.46
CA ILE A 110 -16.88 13.32 5.44
C ILE A 110 -16.94 14.83 5.16
N CYS A 111 -17.06 15.20 3.92
CA CYS A 111 -17.29 16.58 3.49
C CYS A 111 -18.35 16.63 2.38
N GLY A 112 -18.90 17.79 2.14
CA GLY A 112 -19.78 18.03 1.00
C GLY A 112 -18.99 18.30 -0.27
N GLU A 113 -19.65 18.20 -1.42
CA GLU A 113 -19.06 18.47 -2.73
C GLU A 113 -18.52 19.90 -2.88
N ASN A 114 -19.10 20.85 -2.15
CA ASN A 114 -18.69 22.25 -2.16
C ASN A 114 -17.68 22.61 -1.04
N ASP A 115 -17.14 21.62 -0.34
CA ASP A 115 -16.09 21.84 0.66
C ASP A 115 -14.85 22.43 -0.03
N PRO A 116 -14.32 23.58 0.43
CA PRO A 116 -13.21 24.25 -0.25
C PRO A 116 -11.94 23.39 -0.36
N GLU A 117 -11.67 22.58 0.66
CA GLU A 117 -10.51 21.68 0.68
C GLU A 117 -10.71 20.55 -0.34
N TYR A 118 -11.90 19.94 -0.38
CA TYR A 118 -12.26 18.92 -1.36
C TYR A 118 -12.12 19.45 -2.79
N VAL A 119 -12.72 20.60 -3.07
CA VAL A 119 -12.67 21.24 -4.40
C VAL A 119 -11.22 21.54 -4.80
N SER A 120 -10.43 22.10 -3.90
CA SER A 120 -9.00 22.39 -4.17
C SER A 120 -8.20 21.15 -4.51
N ILE A 121 -8.37 20.07 -3.76
CA ILE A 121 -7.64 18.81 -3.98
C ILE A 121 -8.07 18.17 -5.31
N THR A 122 -9.38 18.09 -5.58
CA THR A 122 -9.88 17.42 -6.79
C THR A 122 -9.54 18.17 -8.07
N GLN A 123 -9.49 19.51 -8.04
CA GLN A 123 -9.11 20.31 -9.20
C GLN A 123 -7.61 20.32 -9.48
N ASN A 124 -6.77 20.38 -8.44
CA ASN A 124 -5.35 20.62 -8.59
C ASN A 124 -4.47 19.36 -8.45
N GLN A 125 -4.98 18.30 -7.84
CA GLN A 125 -4.19 17.12 -7.46
C GLN A 125 -4.74 15.81 -8.07
N GLY A 126 -5.23 15.90 -9.30
CA GLY A 126 -5.71 14.76 -10.06
C GLY A 126 -4.60 13.99 -10.77
N ARG A 127 -4.98 13.15 -11.73
CA ARG A 127 -4.07 12.24 -12.45
C ARG A 127 -2.86 12.92 -13.09
N ALA A 128 -3.03 14.12 -13.63
CA ALA A 128 -1.92 14.86 -14.24
C ALA A 128 -0.85 15.25 -13.21
N ALA A 129 -1.29 15.71 -12.02
CA ALA A 129 -0.37 16.02 -10.92
C ALA A 129 0.30 14.77 -10.36
N GLN A 130 -0.43 13.67 -10.26
CA GLN A 130 0.10 12.37 -9.83
C GLN A 130 1.14 11.83 -10.81
N GLN A 131 0.88 11.93 -12.12
CA GLN A 131 1.85 11.53 -13.15
C GLN A 131 3.13 12.37 -13.07
N LYS A 132 3.00 13.68 -12.90
CA LYS A 132 4.15 14.57 -12.73
C LYS A 132 4.98 14.21 -11.48
N ALA A 133 4.30 13.86 -10.37
CA ALA A 133 4.97 13.43 -9.16
C ALA A 133 5.61 12.04 -9.29
N TYR A 134 5.07 11.18 -10.14
CA TYR A 134 5.65 9.88 -10.47
C TYR A 134 6.92 10.05 -11.32
N ASP A 135 6.88 10.92 -12.31
CA ASP A 135 8.03 11.17 -13.20
C ASP A 135 9.17 11.91 -12.48
N ASN A 136 8.83 12.76 -11.51
CA ASN A 136 9.79 13.52 -10.70
C ASN A 136 9.39 13.40 -9.21
N PRO A 137 9.73 12.30 -8.55
CA PRO A 137 9.35 12.05 -7.16
C PRO A 137 10.03 13.04 -6.23
N THR A 138 9.23 13.60 -5.33
CA THR A 138 9.71 14.46 -4.24
C THR A 138 9.76 13.63 -2.97
N ALA A 139 10.88 13.67 -2.25
CA ALA A 139 11.04 13.01 -0.97
C ALA A 139 10.07 13.58 0.07
N TYR A 140 9.56 12.72 0.93
CA TYR A 140 8.68 13.10 2.04
C TYR A 140 9.44 13.75 3.18
N ASP A 141 10.64 13.26 3.45
CA ASP A 141 11.52 13.70 4.53
C ASP A 141 13.00 13.63 4.11
N GLU A 142 13.86 14.20 4.94
CA GLU A 142 15.30 14.28 4.74
C GLU A 142 15.95 12.88 4.67
N GLU A 143 15.48 11.93 5.49
CA GLU A 143 15.98 10.55 5.49
C GLU A 143 15.71 9.86 4.14
N THR A 144 14.54 10.08 3.57
CA THR A 144 14.19 9.57 2.23
C THR A 144 15.05 10.22 1.15
N GLU A 145 15.35 11.51 1.26
CA GLU A 145 16.20 12.22 0.29
C GLU A 145 17.62 11.67 0.30
N GLU A 146 18.19 11.44 1.47
CA GLU A 146 19.50 10.80 1.62
C GLU A 146 19.54 9.38 1.05
N LEU A 147 18.51 8.58 1.32
CA LEU A 147 18.40 7.23 0.80
C LEU A 147 18.28 7.20 -0.72
N LEU A 148 17.53 8.13 -1.31
CA LEU A 148 17.42 8.25 -2.77
C LEU A 148 18.77 8.63 -3.40
N ALA A 149 19.46 9.60 -2.85
CA ALA A 149 20.78 10.00 -3.33
C ALA A 149 21.79 8.85 -3.25
N TRP A 150 21.79 8.11 -2.16
CA TRP A 150 22.60 6.90 -2.01
C TRP A 150 22.24 5.82 -3.04
N PHE A 151 20.94 5.60 -3.25
CA PHE A 151 20.47 4.60 -4.22
C PHE A 151 20.88 4.94 -5.64
N GLU A 152 20.79 6.18 -6.06
CA GLU A 152 21.25 6.64 -7.39
C GLU A 152 22.75 6.42 -7.57
N GLN A 153 23.55 6.76 -6.58
CA GLN A 153 25.01 6.50 -6.62
C GLN A 153 25.32 5.01 -6.72
N GLU A 154 24.61 4.17 -5.98
CA GLU A 154 24.81 2.72 -6.01
C GLU A 154 24.40 2.11 -7.37
N VAL A 155 23.32 2.59 -7.97
CA VAL A 155 22.90 2.18 -9.32
C VAL A 155 23.97 2.55 -10.35
N LEU A 156 24.52 3.76 -10.28
CA LEU A 156 25.60 4.19 -11.16
C LEU A 156 26.86 3.35 -10.96
N ARG A 157 27.22 3.09 -9.72
CA ARG A 157 28.37 2.23 -9.36
C ARG A 157 28.23 0.82 -9.94
N ARG A 158 27.03 0.24 -9.88
CA ARG A 158 26.76 -1.10 -10.42
C ARG A 158 26.75 -1.14 -11.94
N LYS A 159 26.22 -0.11 -12.59
CA LYS A 159 26.26 0.01 -14.06
C LYS A 159 27.70 0.15 -14.59
N ASN A 160 28.55 0.84 -13.86
CA ASN A 160 29.95 1.06 -14.25
C ASN A 160 30.89 -0.08 -13.86
N LYS A 161 30.42 -1.09 -13.10
CA LYS A 161 31.21 -2.26 -12.75
C LYS A 161 31.29 -3.19 -13.97
N PRO A 162 32.51 -3.47 -14.52
CA PRO A 162 32.62 -4.39 -15.64
C PRO A 162 32.03 -5.74 -15.24
N SER A 163 31.18 -6.28 -16.10
CA SER A 163 30.55 -7.57 -15.91
C SER A 163 31.65 -8.61 -15.73
N ALA A 164 31.88 -9.08 -14.51
CA ALA A 164 32.72 -10.24 -14.26
C ALA A 164 32.05 -11.44 -14.96
N ALA A 165 32.66 -11.92 -16.02
CA ALA A 165 32.20 -13.10 -16.73
C ALA A 165 31.96 -14.22 -15.72
N LYS A 166 30.74 -14.73 -15.65
CA LYS A 166 30.43 -15.92 -14.85
C LYS A 166 31.38 -17.03 -15.27
N PRO A 167 32.15 -17.65 -14.37
CA PRO A 167 32.93 -18.80 -14.69
C PRO A 167 32.00 -19.87 -15.26
N ALA A 168 32.28 -20.33 -16.49
CA ALA A 168 31.53 -21.38 -17.14
C ALA A 168 31.51 -22.60 -16.21
N SER A 169 30.35 -22.94 -15.70
CA SER A 169 30.14 -24.17 -14.95
C SER A 169 30.44 -25.34 -15.86
N LYS A 170 31.60 -25.95 -15.68
CA LYS A 170 31.95 -27.24 -16.32
C LYS A 170 31.02 -28.28 -15.71
N ARG A 171 29.88 -28.52 -16.34
CA ARG A 171 29.11 -29.74 -16.11
C ARG A 171 29.96 -30.89 -16.67
N LYS A 172 30.56 -31.67 -15.78
CA LYS A 172 31.04 -33.01 -16.12
C LYS A 172 29.79 -33.82 -16.48
N ALA A 173 29.68 -34.16 -17.76
CA ALA A 173 28.75 -35.19 -18.19
C ALA A 173 29.35 -36.52 -17.72
N GLU A 174 28.76 -37.12 -16.70
CA GLU A 174 29.03 -38.48 -16.28
C GLU A 174 28.19 -39.37 -17.21
N VAL A 175 28.88 -40.01 -18.15
CA VAL A 175 28.26 -41.00 -19.03
C VAL A 175 28.16 -42.29 -18.22
N VAL A 176 26.95 -42.60 -17.75
CA VAL A 176 26.65 -43.90 -17.17
C VAL A 176 26.36 -44.86 -18.31
N ASN A 177 27.32 -45.72 -18.61
CA ASN A 177 27.13 -46.87 -19.50
C ASN A 177 26.29 -47.94 -18.75
N LEU A 178 25.06 -48.07 -19.11
CA LEU A 178 24.21 -49.20 -18.72
C LEU A 178 24.48 -50.34 -19.72
N THR A 179 25.36 -51.25 -19.38
CA THR A 179 25.45 -52.53 -20.06
C THR A 179 24.34 -53.43 -19.56
N GLY A 180 23.47 -53.86 -20.47
CA GLY A 180 22.46 -54.85 -20.21
C GLY A 180 23.08 -56.22 -19.93
N GLY A 181 22.59 -56.87 -18.87
CA GLY A 181 22.88 -58.29 -18.60
C GLY A 181 21.58 -59.07 -18.72
N ASP A 182 21.51 -59.94 -19.70
CA ASP A 182 20.47 -60.96 -19.83
C ASP A 182 20.45 -61.86 -18.60
N GLY A 183 19.32 -62.13 -18.07
CA GLY A 183 19.12 -63.04 -16.93
C GLY A 183 17.76 -63.73 -17.03
N VAL A 184 17.84 -64.82 -17.67
CA VAL A 184 16.99 -65.99 -17.84
C VAL A 184 16.15 -66.38 -16.58
N PHE A 185 14.95 -66.79 -16.89
CA PHE A 185 13.95 -67.48 -16.10
C PHE A 185 14.46 -68.48 -14.98
N GLY A 186 13.68 -68.54 -13.89
CA GLY A 186 13.61 -69.57 -12.93
C GLY A 186 12.37 -69.34 -12.02
#